data_55a0ff071a5430ab967f90cb37217239
#
_entry.id   55a0ff071a5430ab967f90cb37217239
#
_cell.length_a   1.000
_cell.length_b   1.000
_cell.length_c   1.000
_cell.angle_alpha   90.00
_cell.angle_beta   90.00
_cell.angle_gamma   90.00
#
_symmetry.space_group_name_H-M   'P 1'
#
loop_
_entity.id
_entity.type
_entity.pdbx_description
1 polymer ?
#
loop_
_entity_poly.entity_id
_entity_poly.type
_entity_poly.pdbx_seq_one_letter_code
_entity_poly.pdbx_strand_id
1 'polypeptide(L)'
;MPGDAGRIIDPALDTMPRLFQRAGYHTGIVGKCHLGLSDGSCPIDWNQEINLTPIDLGFDESFMFPATTDRVPCVYVEGRSVVNLDPEDPIEVSYESECPFDDIPTYHKNPELLEMESSNGHDMSIVGGIGRIGYMRGGKKAIWRDEDLAETFLGRALQFINESRREDKPFFLYYAVHQPHIPRVPSARFRGATALGPRGDVIAELDWCVGQLMEELEKLNIRDNTMIIFSSDNGPVLDDGYVDGAFELNGTHRAAGPLRRGNWAYLSPSEGLPFIGSVQIETGLSMDPQLYNMDYDIGQRANVAWDYEDVVKDMEQRLQEIMKSDRTRE
;
A
#
# COMPACT_ATOMS: atom_id res chain seq x y z
N MET A 1 -5.91 5.25 -9.19
CA MET A 1 -7.03 4.61 -9.93
C MET A 1 -8.27 4.61 -9.04
N PRO A 2 -9.48 4.82 -9.57
CA PRO A 2 -10.74 4.58 -8.83
C PRO A 2 -10.82 3.14 -8.30
N GLY A 3 -11.64 2.92 -7.26
CA GLY A 3 -11.85 1.57 -6.70
C GLY A 3 -12.56 0.62 -7.64
N ASP A 4 -13.31 1.16 -8.60
CA ASP A 4 -14.03 0.46 -9.66
C ASP A 4 -13.28 0.39 -11.00
N ALA A 5 -12.00 0.77 -11.03
CA ALA A 5 -11.21 0.72 -12.25
C ALA A 5 -10.98 -0.71 -12.74
N GLY A 6 -11.03 -0.89 -14.06
CA GLY A 6 -10.66 -2.14 -14.70
C GLY A 6 -9.22 -2.54 -14.43
N ARG A 7 -8.99 -3.85 -14.41
CA ARG A 7 -7.67 -4.43 -14.12
C ARG A 7 -6.63 -4.07 -15.18
N ILE A 8 -5.43 -3.69 -14.74
CA ILE A 8 -4.31 -3.34 -15.63
C ILE A 8 -3.41 -4.54 -15.98
N ILE A 9 -3.42 -5.61 -15.19
CA ILE A 9 -2.63 -6.82 -15.46
C ILE A 9 -3.42 -7.73 -16.38
N ASP A 10 -2.84 -8.08 -17.54
CA ASP A 10 -3.43 -9.05 -18.46
C ASP A 10 -3.45 -10.44 -17.78
N PRO A 11 -4.63 -11.10 -17.70
CA PRO A 11 -4.74 -12.43 -17.12
C PRO A 11 -4.02 -13.52 -17.94
N ALA A 12 -3.64 -13.25 -19.18
CA ALA A 12 -2.88 -14.18 -19.99
C ALA A 12 -1.37 -14.21 -19.64
N LEU A 13 -0.88 -13.22 -18.88
CA LEU A 13 0.51 -13.17 -18.48
C LEU A 13 0.86 -14.30 -17.51
N ASP A 14 2.10 -14.76 -17.58
CA ASP A 14 2.66 -15.72 -16.65
C ASP A 14 3.14 -14.98 -15.38
N THR A 15 2.22 -14.82 -14.45
CA THR A 15 2.45 -14.08 -13.22
C THR A 15 3.24 -14.89 -12.19
N MET A 16 3.86 -14.20 -11.23
CA MET A 16 4.60 -14.86 -10.14
C MET A 16 3.73 -15.85 -9.33
N PRO A 17 2.50 -15.51 -8.90
CA PRO A 17 1.64 -16.48 -8.21
C PRO A 17 1.34 -17.72 -9.08
N ARG A 18 1.11 -17.57 -10.38
CA ARG A 18 0.94 -18.74 -11.27
C ARG A 18 2.17 -19.63 -11.35
N LEU A 19 3.36 -19.03 -11.35
CA LEU A 19 4.61 -19.79 -11.31
C LEU A 19 4.70 -20.63 -10.03
N PHE A 20 4.42 -20.03 -8.88
CA PHE A 20 4.41 -20.73 -7.60
C PHE A 20 3.32 -21.79 -7.53
N GLN A 21 2.11 -21.49 -8.00
CA GLN A 21 1.01 -22.45 -8.06
C GLN A 21 1.37 -23.69 -8.88
N ARG A 22 1.98 -23.52 -10.06
CA ARG A 22 2.49 -24.65 -10.87
C ARG A 22 3.61 -25.43 -10.20
N ALA A 23 4.36 -24.80 -9.32
CA ALA A 23 5.38 -25.46 -8.50
C ALA A 23 4.82 -26.14 -7.23
N GLY A 24 3.48 -26.16 -7.06
CA GLY A 24 2.81 -26.82 -5.94
C GLY A 24 2.70 -25.99 -4.68
N TYR A 25 2.96 -24.69 -4.75
CA TYR A 25 2.75 -23.78 -3.63
C TYR A 25 1.28 -23.41 -3.48
N HIS A 26 0.84 -23.26 -2.23
CA HIS A 26 -0.39 -22.55 -1.89
C HIS A 26 -0.14 -21.05 -2.00
N THR A 27 -0.94 -20.33 -2.74
CA THR A 27 -0.69 -18.93 -3.09
C THR A 27 -1.78 -18.02 -2.56
N GLY A 28 -1.39 -16.96 -1.83
CA GLY A 28 -2.33 -16.02 -1.21
C GLY A 28 -1.93 -14.56 -1.38
N ILE A 29 -2.93 -13.70 -1.49
CA ILE A 29 -2.78 -12.24 -1.38
C ILE A 29 -3.67 -11.71 -0.28
N VAL A 30 -3.08 -10.91 0.62
CA VAL A 30 -3.79 -10.27 1.72
C VAL A 30 -3.41 -8.79 1.78
N GLY A 31 -4.41 -7.90 1.69
CA GLY A 31 -4.21 -6.46 1.84
C GLY A 31 -4.61 -5.63 0.62
N LYS A 32 -3.84 -4.61 0.28
CA LYS A 32 -4.11 -3.64 -0.79
C LYS A 32 -4.04 -4.29 -2.18
N CYS A 33 -5.06 -4.05 -3.01
CA CYS A 33 -5.05 -4.40 -4.43
C CYS A 33 -5.34 -3.17 -5.31
N HIS A 34 -4.34 -2.35 -5.59
CA HIS A 34 -4.48 -1.13 -6.38
C HIS A 34 -4.14 -1.33 -7.87
N LEU A 35 -4.49 -2.50 -8.41
CA LEU A 35 -4.23 -2.88 -9.81
C LEU A 35 -5.52 -3.02 -10.64
N GLY A 36 -6.62 -2.53 -10.09
CA GLY A 36 -7.96 -2.66 -10.69
C GLY A 36 -8.53 -4.06 -10.56
N LEU A 37 -9.84 -4.14 -10.72
CA LEU A 37 -10.66 -5.35 -10.72
C LEU A 37 -11.54 -5.37 -11.95
N SER A 38 -12.14 -6.50 -12.26
CA SER A 38 -12.95 -6.72 -13.46
C SER A 38 -12.17 -6.50 -14.78
N ASP A 39 -12.81 -6.66 -15.91
CA ASP A 39 -12.23 -6.38 -17.23
C ASP A 39 -12.36 -4.91 -17.66
N GLY A 40 -13.05 -4.09 -16.84
CA GLY A 40 -13.29 -2.68 -17.12
C GLY A 40 -14.31 -2.41 -18.23
N SER A 41 -15.01 -3.42 -18.74
CA SER A 41 -16.02 -3.25 -19.78
C SER A 41 -17.31 -2.57 -19.27
N CYS A 42 -17.57 -2.67 -17.98
CA CYS A 42 -18.67 -2.00 -17.27
C CYS A 42 -18.28 -1.69 -15.83
N PRO A 43 -19.00 -0.77 -15.15
CA PRO A 43 -18.83 -0.57 -13.72
C PRO A 43 -18.99 -1.88 -12.93
N ILE A 44 -18.26 -2.01 -11.84
CA ILE A 44 -18.34 -3.19 -10.96
C ILE A 44 -19.67 -3.16 -10.20
N ASP A 45 -20.44 -4.22 -10.31
CA ASP A 45 -21.57 -4.47 -9.41
C ASP A 45 -21.04 -5.13 -8.12
N TRP A 46 -20.87 -4.34 -7.07
CA TRP A 46 -20.36 -4.77 -5.77
C TRP A 46 -21.29 -5.74 -5.03
N ASN A 47 -22.51 -5.95 -5.55
CA ASN A 47 -23.52 -6.84 -4.98
C ASN A 47 -23.51 -8.24 -5.62
N GLN A 48 -22.62 -8.45 -6.59
CA GLN A 48 -22.44 -9.71 -7.30
C GLN A 48 -20.98 -10.18 -7.24
N GLU A 49 -20.71 -11.36 -7.74
CA GLU A 49 -19.33 -11.82 -7.92
C GLU A 49 -18.59 -10.96 -8.95
N ILE A 50 -17.40 -10.51 -8.58
CA ILE A 50 -16.51 -9.75 -9.45
C ILE A 50 -15.83 -10.71 -10.43
N ASN A 51 -15.98 -10.47 -11.74
CA ASN A 51 -15.57 -11.41 -12.77
C ASN A 51 -14.04 -11.64 -12.83
N LEU A 52 -13.22 -10.63 -12.55
CA LEU A 52 -11.75 -10.75 -12.56
C LEU A 52 -11.15 -10.15 -11.28
N THR A 53 -10.49 -11.01 -10.50
CA THR A 53 -9.84 -10.66 -9.23
C THR A 53 -8.41 -11.23 -9.19
N PRO A 54 -7.64 -11.08 -8.14
CA PRO A 54 -6.33 -11.72 -8.00
C PRO A 54 -6.35 -13.25 -8.17
N ILE A 55 -7.49 -13.90 -7.92
CA ILE A 55 -7.67 -15.34 -8.21
C ILE A 55 -7.33 -15.68 -9.67
N ASP A 56 -7.72 -14.80 -10.60
CA ASP A 56 -7.44 -14.98 -12.04
C ASP A 56 -5.98 -14.73 -12.41
N LEU A 57 -5.19 -14.22 -11.48
CA LEU A 57 -3.75 -14.02 -11.64
C LEU A 57 -2.93 -15.18 -11.04
N GLY A 58 -3.58 -16.21 -10.49
CA GLY A 58 -2.93 -17.40 -9.94
C GLY A 58 -2.78 -17.40 -8.43
N PHE A 59 -3.53 -16.57 -7.71
CA PHE A 59 -3.69 -16.75 -6.27
C PHE A 59 -4.81 -17.75 -5.99
N ASP A 60 -4.57 -18.68 -5.07
CA ASP A 60 -5.60 -19.63 -4.60
C ASP A 60 -6.57 -18.93 -3.64
N GLU A 61 -6.05 -17.98 -2.85
CA GLU A 61 -6.83 -17.18 -1.92
C GLU A 61 -6.53 -15.68 -2.07
N SER A 62 -7.56 -14.86 -1.90
CA SER A 62 -7.41 -13.41 -1.82
C SER A 62 -8.34 -12.81 -0.78
N PHE A 63 -7.79 -11.95 0.08
CA PHE A 63 -8.53 -11.11 1.00
C PHE A 63 -7.96 -9.69 0.94
N MET A 64 -8.74 -8.75 0.41
CA MET A 64 -8.20 -7.44 0.03
C MET A 64 -9.23 -6.32 0.16
N PHE A 65 -8.77 -5.09 -0.03
CA PHE A 65 -9.62 -3.96 -0.41
C PHE A 65 -9.26 -3.46 -1.83
N PRO A 66 -10.24 -2.90 -2.59
CA PRO A 66 -10.13 -2.76 -4.04
C PRO A 66 -9.11 -1.76 -4.57
N ALA A 67 -8.77 -0.72 -3.80
CA ALA A 67 -7.85 0.32 -4.25
C ALA A 67 -6.92 0.76 -3.12
N THR A 68 -7.21 1.91 -2.54
CA THR A 68 -6.55 2.50 -1.38
C THR A 68 -7.60 2.88 -0.35
N THR A 69 -7.20 3.02 0.90
CA THR A 69 -8.13 3.28 2.00
C THR A 69 -8.82 4.65 1.93
N ASP A 70 -8.28 5.57 1.17
CA ASP A 70 -8.84 6.91 0.91
C ASP A 70 -9.98 6.92 -0.14
N ARG A 71 -10.32 5.77 -0.74
CA ARG A 71 -11.30 5.64 -1.83
C ARG A 71 -12.44 4.69 -1.50
N VAL A 72 -13.58 4.93 -2.12
CA VAL A 72 -14.70 4.00 -2.06
C VAL A 72 -14.55 2.89 -3.12
N PRO A 73 -15.15 1.69 -2.93
CA PRO A 73 -15.92 1.29 -1.75
C PRO A 73 -15.01 0.94 -0.57
N CYS A 74 -15.45 1.32 0.63
CA CYS A 74 -14.72 1.02 1.87
C CYS A 74 -15.10 -0.38 2.38
N VAL A 75 -14.79 -1.44 1.61
CA VAL A 75 -15.19 -2.82 1.90
C VAL A 75 -14.05 -3.81 1.67
N TYR A 76 -14.07 -4.92 2.39
CA TYR A 76 -13.22 -6.06 2.07
C TYR A 76 -13.83 -6.90 0.96
N VAL A 77 -12.97 -7.46 0.13
CA VAL A 77 -13.32 -8.45 -0.89
C VAL A 77 -12.54 -9.73 -0.60
N GLU A 78 -13.27 -10.83 -0.46
CA GLU A 78 -12.71 -12.18 -0.30
C GLU A 78 -13.00 -12.99 -1.55
N GLY A 79 -11.97 -13.51 -2.18
CA GLY A 79 -12.09 -14.19 -3.46
C GLY A 79 -12.70 -13.26 -4.52
N ARG A 80 -13.99 -13.39 -4.76
CA ARG A 80 -14.74 -12.63 -5.74
C ARG A 80 -15.89 -11.81 -5.17
N SER A 81 -16.12 -11.84 -3.88
CA SER A 81 -17.31 -11.26 -3.27
C SER A 81 -16.98 -10.29 -2.16
N VAL A 82 -17.83 -9.28 -1.99
CA VAL A 82 -17.74 -8.37 -0.84
C VAL A 82 -18.09 -9.13 0.43
N VAL A 83 -17.26 -8.95 1.45
CA VAL A 83 -17.45 -9.56 2.77
C VAL A 83 -18.59 -8.87 3.53
N ASN A 84 -19.43 -9.66 4.19
CA ASN A 84 -20.60 -9.17 4.96
C ASN A 84 -21.62 -8.37 4.13
N LEU A 85 -21.72 -8.63 2.85
CA LEU A 85 -22.73 -8.01 2.00
C LEU A 85 -24.13 -8.31 2.52
N ASP A 86 -24.94 -7.26 2.63
CA ASP A 86 -26.36 -7.37 3.00
C ASP A 86 -27.22 -7.10 1.75
N PRO A 87 -27.97 -8.09 1.24
CA PRO A 87 -28.85 -7.90 0.09
C PRO A 87 -29.94 -6.84 0.28
N GLU A 88 -30.30 -6.55 1.54
CA GLU A 88 -31.30 -5.52 1.89
C GLU A 88 -30.69 -4.10 1.95
N ASP A 89 -29.34 -3.98 1.90
CA ASP A 89 -28.61 -2.71 1.91
C ASP A 89 -27.52 -2.71 0.85
N PRO A 90 -27.90 -2.73 -0.47
CA PRO A 90 -26.97 -2.88 -1.58
C PRO A 90 -25.98 -1.72 -1.68
N ILE A 91 -24.78 -2.03 -2.14
CA ILE A 91 -23.68 -1.08 -2.32
C ILE A 91 -23.82 -0.42 -3.68
N GLU A 92 -23.82 0.90 -3.69
CA GLU A 92 -23.71 1.74 -4.87
C GLU A 92 -22.51 2.67 -4.77
N VAL A 93 -21.73 2.77 -5.83
CA VAL A 93 -20.50 3.58 -5.90
C VAL A 93 -20.54 4.48 -7.12
N SER A 94 -20.09 5.72 -6.96
CA SER A 94 -19.92 6.67 -8.06
C SER A 94 -18.63 7.46 -7.91
N TYR A 95 -17.97 7.70 -9.02
CA TYR A 95 -16.81 8.58 -9.15
C TYR A 95 -17.10 9.82 -10.00
N GLU A 96 -18.37 10.15 -10.19
CA GLU A 96 -18.79 11.37 -10.86
C GLU A 96 -18.40 12.61 -10.03
N SER A 97 -18.28 13.76 -10.70
CA SER A 97 -17.92 15.01 -10.04
C SER A 97 -19.00 15.52 -9.06
N GLU A 98 -20.26 15.19 -9.32
CA GLU A 98 -21.39 15.51 -8.47
C GLU A 98 -21.94 14.26 -7.77
N CYS A 99 -22.37 14.41 -6.54
CA CYS A 99 -22.97 13.33 -5.78
C CYS A 99 -24.31 12.92 -6.37
N PRO A 100 -24.45 11.67 -6.88
CA PRO A 100 -25.73 11.20 -7.43
C PRO A 100 -26.71 10.76 -6.32
N PHE A 101 -26.30 10.76 -5.06
CA PHE A 101 -27.10 10.29 -3.92
C PHE A 101 -27.52 11.44 -3.02
N ASP A 102 -28.81 11.53 -2.69
CA ASP A 102 -29.32 12.59 -1.82
C ASP A 102 -29.24 12.24 -0.33
N ASP A 103 -29.08 10.96 0.00
CA ASP A 103 -29.25 10.39 1.34
C ASP A 103 -27.93 10.00 2.04
N ILE A 104 -26.77 10.34 1.46
CA ILE A 104 -25.47 10.07 2.07
C ILE A 104 -24.82 11.33 2.63
N PRO A 105 -23.97 11.20 3.68
CA PRO A 105 -23.18 12.32 4.15
C PRO A 105 -22.04 12.63 3.16
N THR A 106 -21.84 13.92 2.89
CA THR A 106 -20.73 14.40 2.05
C THR A 106 -19.91 15.45 2.79
N TYR A 107 -18.65 15.58 2.41
CA TYR A 107 -17.68 16.46 3.05
C TYR A 107 -18.19 17.89 3.22
N HIS A 108 -18.79 18.47 2.17
CA HIS A 108 -19.27 19.86 2.19
C HIS A 108 -20.64 20.07 2.84
N LYS A 109 -21.49 19.04 2.86
CA LYS A 109 -22.82 19.13 3.46
C LYS A 109 -22.83 18.81 4.96
N ASN A 110 -21.92 17.96 5.42
CA ASN A 110 -21.91 17.39 6.76
C ASN A 110 -20.53 17.48 7.42
N PRO A 111 -19.86 18.64 7.46
CA PRO A 111 -18.50 18.76 7.99
C PRO A 111 -18.40 18.39 9.49
N GLU A 112 -19.51 18.44 10.22
CA GLU A 112 -19.58 18.03 11.62
C GLU A 112 -19.40 16.53 11.87
N LEU A 113 -19.48 15.72 10.81
CA LEU A 113 -19.25 14.27 10.87
C LEU A 113 -17.79 13.88 10.61
N LEU A 114 -16.93 14.83 10.29
CA LEU A 114 -15.53 14.56 9.99
C LEU A 114 -14.72 14.39 11.28
N GLU A 115 -13.99 13.29 11.36
CA GLU A 115 -12.99 13.02 12.38
C GLU A 115 -11.58 13.43 11.92
N MET A 116 -11.38 13.57 10.59
CA MET A 116 -10.14 13.97 9.96
C MET A 116 -10.42 14.97 8.84
N GLU A 117 -9.75 16.11 8.88
CA GLU A 117 -9.83 17.15 7.86
C GLU A 117 -8.98 16.81 6.64
N SER A 118 -9.49 17.11 5.44
CA SER A 118 -8.73 16.96 4.20
C SER A 118 -7.87 18.20 3.94
N SER A 119 -6.63 17.98 3.53
CA SER A 119 -5.73 19.04 3.06
C SER A 119 -5.87 19.28 1.56
N ASN A 120 -6.18 18.22 0.78
CA ASN A 120 -6.30 18.28 -0.68
C ASN A 120 -7.12 17.10 -1.20
N GLY A 121 -8.19 17.36 -1.96
CA GLY A 121 -9.10 16.31 -2.40
C GLY A 121 -9.74 15.56 -1.23
N HIS A 122 -10.16 14.32 -1.42
CA HIS A 122 -10.76 13.48 -0.36
C HIS A 122 -12.02 14.14 0.27
N ASP A 123 -12.75 14.89 -0.54
CA ASP A 123 -13.83 15.77 -0.13
C ASP A 123 -15.19 15.38 -0.72
N MET A 124 -15.35 14.08 -1.06
CA MET A 124 -16.60 13.57 -1.64
C MET A 124 -17.50 12.96 -0.54
N SER A 125 -17.72 11.65 -0.46
CA SER A 125 -18.53 11.07 0.62
C SER A 125 -17.74 10.93 1.92
N ILE A 126 -18.46 10.99 3.05
CA ILE A 126 -17.91 10.66 4.37
C ILE A 126 -18.25 9.20 4.68
N VAL A 127 -17.22 8.38 4.87
CA VAL A 127 -17.38 6.99 5.29
C VAL A 127 -16.49 6.75 6.50
N GLY A 128 -17.07 6.30 7.62
CA GLY A 128 -16.32 6.09 8.86
C GLY A 128 -15.73 7.37 9.45
N GLY A 129 -16.40 8.52 9.32
CA GLY A 129 -15.90 9.81 9.82
C GLY A 129 -14.81 10.45 8.93
N ILE A 130 -14.49 9.86 7.79
CA ILE A 130 -13.39 10.29 6.92
C ILE A 130 -13.92 10.63 5.53
N GLY A 131 -13.51 11.79 5.01
CA GLY A 131 -13.78 12.18 3.63
C GLY A 131 -13.03 11.26 2.66
N ARG A 132 -13.72 10.73 1.65
CA ARG A 132 -13.16 9.77 0.68
C ARG A 132 -13.20 10.35 -0.73
N ILE A 133 -12.42 9.77 -1.63
CA ILE A 133 -12.56 9.97 -3.07
C ILE A 133 -13.64 9.04 -3.58
N GLY A 134 -14.67 9.59 -4.21
CA GLY A 134 -15.87 8.90 -4.67
C GLY A 134 -17.02 8.93 -3.67
N TYR A 135 -18.19 8.53 -4.15
CA TYR A 135 -19.43 8.47 -3.38
C TYR A 135 -19.84 7.02 -3.19
N MET A 136 -20.24 6.67 -1.97
CA MET A 136 -20.71 5.35 -1.62
C MET A 136 -22.03 5.43 -0.85
N ARG A 137 -23.00 4.61 -1.24
CA ARG A 137 -24.27 4.41 -0.55
C ARG A 137 -24.45 2.92 -0.23
N GLY A 138 -25.13 2.62 0.87
CA GLY A 138 -25.40 1.24 1.30
C GLY A 138 -24.19 0.51 1.87
N GLY A 139 -24.34 -0.80 2.03
CA GLY A 139 -23.28 -1.69 2.51
C GLY A 139 -22.86 -1.49 3.96
N LYS A 140 -23.72 -0.99 4.83
CA LYS A 140 -23.40 -0.64 6.22
C LYS A 140 -22.74 -1.77 7.01
N LYS A 141 -23.11 -3.02 6.76
CA LYS A 141 -22.50 -4.19 7.40
C LYS A 141 -21.13 -4.57 6.80
N ALA A 142 -20.88 -4.17 5.57
CA ALA A 142 -19.65 -4.48 4.84
C ALA A 142 -18.55 -3.43 5.03
N ILE A 143 -18.92 -2.19 5.40
CA ILE A 143 -17.97 -1.11 5.61
C ILE A 143 -16.98 -1.50 6.71
N TRP A 144 -15.67 -1.38 6.42
CA TRP A 144 -14.62 -1.58 7.42
C TRP A 144 -14.58 -0.43 8.44
N ARG A 145 -13.89 -0.68 9.53
CA ARG A 145 -13.42 0.37 10.44
C ARG A 145 -11.93 0.57 10.19
N ASP A 146 -11.50 1.80 9.99
CA ASP A 146 -10.12 2.10 9.60
C ASP A 146 -9.11 1.66 10.65
N GLU A 147 -9.43 1.78 11.93
CA GLU A 147 -8.57 1.34 13.03
C GLU A 147 -8.41 -0.19 13.12
N ASP A 148 -9.26 -0.98 12.47
CA ASP A 148 -9.22 -2.45 12.53
C ASP A 148 -8.47 -3.06 11.33
N LEU A 149 -8.09 -2.26 10.33
CA LEU A 149 -7.50 -2.74 9.06
C LEU A 149 -6.22 -3.57 9.28
N ALA A 150 -5.29 -3.06 10.09
CA ALA A 150 -4.01 -3.73 10.32
C ALA A 150 -4.19 -5.11 10.95
N GLU A 151 -4.99 -5.20 12.02
CA GLU A 151 -5.24 -6.45 12.73
C GLU A 151 -6.07 -7.43 11.89
N THR A 152 -7.02 -6.93 11.08
CA THR A 152 -7.81 -7.76 10.16
C THR A 152 -6.92 -8.43 9.11
N PHE A 153 -6.05 -7.66 8.45
CA PHE A 153 -5.14 -8.23 7.46
C PHE A 153 -4.08 -9.13 8.09
N LEU A 154 -3.56 -8.78 9.27
CA LEU A 154 -2.65 -9.65 10.01
C LEU A 154 -3.32 -10.99 10.32
N GLY A 155 -4.54 -10.96 10.85
CA GLY A 155 -5.31 -12.18 11.16
C GLY A 155 -5.48 -13.09 9.94
N ARG A 156 -5.79 -12.52 8.78
CA ARG A 156 -5.93 -13.26 7.51
C ARG A 156 -4.60 -13.83 7.01
N ALA A 157 -3.51 -13.07 7.13
CA ALA A 157 -2.18 -13.54 6.76
C ALA A 157 -1.72 -14.71 7.65
N LEU A 158 -1.92 -14.61 8.97
CA LEU A 158 -1.62 -15.69 9.92
C LEU A 158 -2.49 -16.93 9.66
N GLN A 159 -3.77 -16.74 9.36
CA GLN A 159 -4.67 -17.83 9.01
C GLN A 159 -4.16 -18.59 7.78
N PHE A 160 -3.83 -17.88 6.70
CA PHE A 160 -3.29 -18.45 5.46
C PHE A 160 -2.02 -19.28 5.70
N ILE A 161 -1.06 -18.75 6.48
CA ILE A 161 0.18 -19.46 6.82
C ILE A 161 -0.14 -20.76 7.60
N ASN A 162 -1.04 -20.68 8.58
CA ASN A 162 -1.44 -21.83 9.39
C ASN A 162 -2.17 -22.90 8.57
N GLU A 163 -3.01 -22.51 7.63
CA GLU A 163 -3.71 -23.40 6.72
C GLU A 163 -2.75 -24.11 5.77
N SER A 164 -1.83 -23.37 5.17
CA SER A 164 -0.76 -23.95 4.34
C SER A 164 0.09 -24.96 5.11
N ARG A 165 0.44 -24.63 6.36
CA ARG A 165 1.22 -25.54 7.22
C ARG A 165 0.46 -26.80 7.61
N ARG A 166 -0.87 -26.71 7.88
CA ARG A 166 -1.72 -27.87 8.17
C ARG A 166 -1.85 -28.82 6.98
N GLU A 167 -1.85 -28.26 5.76
CA GLU A 167 -1.92 -29.01 4.51
C GLU A 167 -0.56 -29.54 4.04
N ASP A 168 0.52 -29.25 4.78
CA ASP A 168 1.91 -29.57 4.43
C ASP A 168 2.31 -29.07 3.03
N LYS A 169 1.82 -27.89 2.67
CA LYS A 169 2.13 -27.22 1.40
C LYS A 169 3.13 -26.09 1.62
N PRO A 170 4.13 -25.94 0.72
CA PRO A 170 4.86 -24.68 0.65
C PRO A 170 3.91 -23.56 0.26
N PHE A 171 4.17 -22.33 0.69
CA PHE A 171 3.29 -21.21 0.39
C PHE A 171 4.04 -20.02 -0.21
N PHE A 172 3.30 -19.23 -0.99
CA PHE A 172 3.65 -17.89 -1.45
C PHE A 172 2.58 -16.92 -0.96
N LEU A 173 2.93 -16.09 0.00
CA LEU A 173 2.03 -15.04 0.52
C LEU A 173 2.52 -13.67 0.07
N TYR A 174 1.66 -12.93 -0.64
CA TYR A 174 1.83 -11.51 -0.91
C TYR A 174 1.03 -10.71 0.12
N TYR A 175 1.71 -10.29 1.19
CA TYR A 175 1.11 -9.49 2.26
C TYR A 175 1.28 -8.01 1.95
N ALA A 176 0.28 -7.44 1.26
CA ALA A 176 0.28 -6.08 0.75
C ALA A 176 -0.38 -5.11 1.75
N VAL A 177 0.34 -4.80 2.82
CA VAL A 177 -0.15 -3.86 3.84
C VAL A 177 -0.36 -2.45 3.28
N HIS A 178 -1.30 -1.71 3.83
CA HIS A 178 -1.60 -0.34 3.38
C HIS A 178 -0.74 0.72 4.08
N GLN A 179 -0.21 0.42 5.27
CA GLN A 179 0.58 1.39 6.02
C GLN A 179 1.90 1.74 5.29
N PRO A 180 2.35 2.97 5.34
CA PRO A 180 1.76 4.15 5.98
C PRO A 180 0.91 5.02 5.03
N HIS A 181 0.19 4.44 4.05
CA HIS A 181 -0.73 5.17 3.17
C HIS A 181 -1.83 5.87 3.98
N ILE A 182 -2.37 6.94 3.43
CA ILE A 182 -3.48 7.72 4.02
C ILE A 182 -4.84 7.01 3.79
N PRO A 183 -5.86 7.31 4.62
CA PRO A 183 -5.81 8.01 5.90
C PRO A 183 -5.05 7.20 6.96
N ARG A 184 -4.25 7.89 7.77
CA ARG A 184 -3.43 7.24 8.80
C ARG A 184 -4.22 7.14 10.10
N VAL A 185 -4.91 6.03 10.26
CA VAL A 185 -5.76 5.74 11.42
C VAL A 185 -5.17 4.53 12.17
N PRO A 186 -4.25 4.75 13.11
CA PRO A 186 -3.70 3.67 13.92
C PRO A 186 -4.78 3.07 14.83
N SER A 187 -4.71 1.77 15.09
CA SER A 187 -5.54 1.13 16.10
C SER A 187 -5.31 1.77 17.48
N ALA A 188 -6.27 1.59 18.39
CA ALA A 188 -6.21 2.17 19.73
C ALA A 188 -4.91 1.84 20.48
N ARG A 189 -4.30 0.69 20.19
CA ARG A 189 -3.02 0.24 20.77
C ARG A 189 -1.84 1.10 20.36
N PHE A 190 -1.84 1.62 19.13
CA PHE A 190 -0.71 2.37 18.57
C PHE A 190 -0.95 3.87 18.52
N ARG A 191 -2.14 4.33 18.86
CA ARG A 191 -2.46 5.76 18.91
C ARG A 191 -1.61 6.48 19.95
N GLY A 192 -0.74 7.39 19.50
CA GLY A 192 0.23 8.09 20.35
C GLY A 192 1.46 7.25 20.74
N ALA A 193 1.72 6.16 20.05
CA ALA A 193 2.88 5.30 20.30
C ALA A 193 4.22 5.97 19.97
N THR A 194 4.20 6.99 19.11
CA THR A 194 5.39 7.71 18.68
C THR A 194 5.21 9.23 18.82
N ALA A 195 6.32 9.95 18.83
CA ALA A 195 6.33 11.42 18.77
C ALA A 195 6.13 11.96 17.34
N LEU A 196 5.94 11.09 16.34
CA LEU A 196 5.84 11.44 14.93
C LEU A 196 4.39 11.50 14.42
N GLY A 197 3.42 11.54 15.35
CA GLY A 197 2.00 11.61 15.05
C GLY A 197 1.45 10.35 14.36
N PRO A 198 0.24 10.44 13.76
CA PRO A 198 -0.42 9.30 13.13
C PRO A 198 0.45 8.53 12.13
N ARG A 199 1.31 9.22 11.38
CA ARG A 199 2.24 8.58 10.44
C ARG A 199 3.24 7.67 11.16
N GLY A 200 3.84 8.14 12.24
CA GLY A 200 4.77 7.34 13.05
C GLY A 200 4.05 6.17 13.72
N ASP A 201 2.84 6.41 14.20
CA ASP A 201 2.04 5.41 14.91
C ASP A 201 1.65 4.23 13.99
N VAL A 202 1.21 4.51 12.75
CA VAL A 202 0.91 3.43 11.78
C VAL A 202 2.16 2.71 11.28
N ILE A 203 3.34 3.36 11.29
CA ILE A 203 4.62 2.69 11.00
C ILE A 203 4.99 1.74 12.15
N ALA A 204 4.80 2.15 13.40
CA ALA A 204 5.01 1.27 14.56
C ALA A 204 4.04 0.08 14.55
N GLU A 205 2.80 0.30 14.12
CA GLU A 205 1.81 -0.77 13.93
C GLU A 205 2.22 -1.73 12.81
N LEU A 206 2.73 -1.24 11.68
CA LEU A 206 3.28 -2.06 10.61
C LEU A 206 4.43 -2.94 11.10
N ASP A 207 5.38 -2.35 11.83
CA ASP A 207 6.52 -3.08 12.41
C ASP A 207 6.05 -4.21 13.33
N TRP A 208 5.05 -3.92 14.18
CA TRP A 208 4.42 -4.94 15.01
C TRP A 208 3.75 -6.05 14.18
N CYS A 209 3.03 -5.73 13.11
CA CYS A 209 2.42 -6.74 12.22
C CYS A 209 3.48 -7.67 11.62
N VAL A 210 4.60 -7.13 11.14
CA VAL A 210 5.72 -7.92 10.63
C VAL A 210 6.31 -8.81 11.73
N GLY A 211 6.48 -8.26 12.94
CA GLY A 211 6.92 -9.01 14.12
C GLY A 211 6.02 -10.21 14.42
N GLN A 212 4.69 -10.03 14.38
CA GLN A 212 3.74 -11.11 14.62
C GLN A 212 3.81 -12.22 13.55
N LEU A 213 4.03 -11.86 12.28
CA LEU A 213 4.27 -12.85 11.22
C LEU A 213 5.54 -13.64 11.48
N MET A 214 6.63 -12.97 11.87
CA MET A 214 7.91 -13.61 12.19
C MET A 214 7.79 -14.55 13.39
N GLU A 215 7.10 -14.13 14.45
CA GLU A 215 6.82 -14.97 15.63
C GLU A 215 6.00 -16.22 15.27
N GLU A 216 5.03 -16.09 14.36
CA GLU A 216 4.23 -17.24 13.93
C GLU A 216 5.06 -18.24 13.12
N LEU A 217 5.93 -17.78 12.23
CA LEU A 217 6.86 -18.65 11.49
C LEU A 217 7.80 -19.41 12.44
N GLU A 218 8.24 -18.77 13.52
CA GLU A 218 9.06 -19.42 14.58
C GLU A 218 8.25 -20.47 15.34
N LYS A 219 7.03 -20.17 15.77
CA LYS A 219 6.13 -21.13 16.46
C LYS A 219 5.84 -22.35 15.61
N LEU A 220 5.71 -22.18 14.30
CA LEU A 220 5.48 -23.25 13.34
C LEU A 220 6.75 -24.02 12.95
N ASN A 221 7.92 -23.61 13.43
CA ASN A 221 9.24 -24.16 13.06
C ASN A 221 9.52 -24.13 11.53
N ILE A 222 9.12 -23.05 10.85
CA ILE A 222 9.36 -22.88 9.41
C ILE A 222 10.16 -21.62 9.10
N ARG A 223 10.58 -20.83 10.08
CA ARG A 223 11.30 -19.57 9.91
C ARG A 223 12.57 -19.73 9.05
N ASP A 224 13.40 -20.74 9.34
CA ASP A 224 14.66 -20.97 8.65
C ASP A 224 14.47 -21.50 7.21
N ASN A 225 13.28 -22.00 6.89
CA ASN A 225 12.89 -22.46 5.56
C ASN A 225 11.94 -21.48 4.85
N THR A 226 11.84 -20.25 5.32
CA THR A 226 10.98 -19.22 4.74
C THR A 226 11.80 -18.00 4.31
N MET A 227 11.75 -17.67 3.02
CA MET A 227 12.30 -16.42 2.52
C MET A 227 11.32 -15.29 2.80
N ILE A 228 11.76 -14.26 3.53
CA ILE A 228 10.99 -13.06 3.81
C ILE A 228 11.57 -11.91 2.99
N ILE A 229 10.74 -11.27 2.18
CA ILE A 229 11.09 -10.09 1.39
C ILE A 229 10.25 -8.92 1.90
N PHE A 230 10.91 -7.88 2.43
CA PHE A 230 10.26 -6.63 2.84
C PHE A 230 10.63 -5.53 1.85
N SER A 231 9.62 -4.86 1.30
CA SER A 231 9.81 -3.79 0.32
C SER A 231 8.70 -2.74 0.44
N SER A 232 8.86 -1.62 -0.25
CA SER A 232 7.84 -0.59 -0.43
C SER A 232 7.56 -0.42 -1.91
N ASP A 233 6.33 -0.05 -2.26
CA ASP A 233 5.89 0.22 -3.64
C ASP A 233 6.39 1.57 -4.15
N ASN A 234 6.58 2.55 -3.25
CA ASN A 234 7.08 3.89 -3.59
C ASN A 234 7.72 4.57 -2.38
N GLY A 235 8.32 5.73 -2.64
CA GLY A 235 8.86 6.60 -1.61
C GLY A 235 7.78 7.27 -0.76
N PRO A 236 8.15 7.92 0.36
CA PRO A 236 7.20 8.54 1.27
C PRO A 236 6.53 9.77 0.66
N VAL A 237 5.23 9.89 0.94
CA VAL A 237 4.43 11.09 0.74
C VAL A 237 4.03 11.62 2.12
N LEU A 238 4.32 12.88 2.42
CA LEU A 238 4.01 13.48 3.72
C LEU A 238 2.61 14.07 3.73
N ASP A 239 2.30 14.98 2.81
CA ASP A 239 0.95 15.51 2.63
C ASP A 239 0.32 14.86 1.38
N ASP A 240 -0.54 13.90 1.62
CA ASP A 240 -1.23 13.12 0.58
C ASP A 240 -2.76 13.23 0.69
N GLY A 241 -3.24 14.32 1.25
CA GLY A 241 -4.64 14.69 1.23
C GLY A 241 -5.35 14.79 2.57
N TYR A 242 -4.67 14.58 3.73
CA TYR A 242 -5.26 14.76 5.04
C TYR A 242 -4.37 15.57 5.99
N VAL A 243 -5.01 16.35 6.87
CA VAL A 243 -4.33 17.13 7.91
C VAL A 243 -4.03 16.22 9.11
N ASP A 244 -2.95 15.48 9.04
CA ASP A 244 -2.54 14.52 10.08
C ASP A 244 -1.21 14.90 10.77
N GLY A 245 -0.67 16.09 10.49
CA GLY A 245 0.59 16.58 11.05
C GLY A 245 1.84 15.90 10.49
N ALA A 246 1.73 15.08 9.45
CA ALA A 246 2.88 14.35 8.93
C ALA A 246 3.96 15.27 8.36
N PHE A 247 3.59 16.37 7.71
CA PHE A 247 4.56 17.33 7.19
C PHE A 247 5.27 18.09 8.32
N GLU A 248 4.54 18.60 9.28
CA GLU A 248 5.09 19.38 10.41
C GLU A 248 6.04 18.55 11.27
N LEU A 249 5.69 17.29 11.52
CA LEU A 249 6.48 16.39 12.36
C LEU A 249 7.63 15.68 11.62
N ASN A 250 7.50 15.51 10.28
CA ASN A 250 8.43 14.72 9.49
C ASN A 250 9.01 15.48 8.27
N GLY A 251 8.85 16.78 8.18
CA GLY A 251 9.15 17.61 7.01
C GLY A 251 10.60 17.63 6.51
N THR A 252 11.52 16.97 7.21
CA THR A 252 12.90 16.75 6.76
C THR A 252 13.13 15.37 6.14
N HIS A 253 12.08 14.56 6.03
CA HIS A 253 12.18 13.24 5.42
C HIS A 253 12.35 13.38 3.91
N ARG A 254 13.36 12.71 3.36
CA ARG A 254 13.62 12.68 1.92
C ARG A 254 13.30 11.33 1.32
N ALA A 255 12.60 11.35 0.19
CA ALA A 255 12.38 10.16 -0.61
C ALA A 255 13.63 9.90 -1.43
N ALA A 256 14.36 8.84 -1.12
CA ALA A 256 15.46 8.38 -1.94
C ALA A 256 15.23 6.93 -2.37
N GLY A 257 15.27 6.71 -3.67
CA GLY A 257 15.30 5.38 -4.26
C GLY A 257 16.71 5.04 -4.78
N PRO A 258 17.73 5.01 -3.90
CA PRO A 258 19.10 4.96 -4.37
C PRO A 258 19.56 3.55 -4.72
N LEU A 259 20.51 3.47 -5.63
CA LEU A 259 21.39 2.30 -5.70
C LEU A 259 22.18 2.23 -4.38
N ARG A 260 22.08 1.11 -3.68
CA ARG A 260 22.86 0.85 -2.46
C ARG A 260 23.98 -0.15 -2.71
N ARG A 261 25.17 0.16 -2.21
CA ARG A 261 26.32 -0.73 -2.23
C ARG A 261 27.16 -0.50 -0.98
N GLY A 262 27.20 -1.50 -0.10
CA GLY A 262 27.82 -1.32 1.22
C GLY A 262 27.13 -0.17 1.97
N ASN A 263 27.95 0.76 2.44
CA ASN A 263 27.49 1.92 3.23
C ASN A 263 27.08 3.12 2.37
N TRP A 264 27.06 2.98 1.05
CA TRP A 264 26.77 4.08 0.14
C TRP A 264 25.37 3.96 -0.46
N ALA A 265 24.67 5.08 -0.53
CA ALA A 265 23.42 5.28 -1.25
C ALA A 265 23.65 6.32 -2.36
N TYR A 266 23.39 5.95 -3.59
CA TYR A 266 23.64 6.78 -4.78
C TYR A 266 22.33 7.00 -5.57
N LEU A 267 22.08 8.26 -5.94
CA LEU A 267 21.03 8.65 -6.89
C LEU A 267 21.68 9.29 -8.11
N SER A 268 21.36 8.74 -9.29
CA SER A 268 21.82 9.33 -10.56
C SER A 268 21.15 10.67 -10.83
N PRO A 269 21.78 11.55 -11.63
CA PRO A 269 21.15 12.78 -12.11
C PRO A 269 19.82 12.53 -12.82
N SER A 270 18.86 13.41 -12.62
CA SER A 270 17.53 13.35 -13.24
C SER A 270 16.99 14.75 -13.50
N GLU A 271 16.29 14.94 -14.64
CA GLU A 271 15.66 16.20 -15.04
C GLU A 271 14.30 16.46 -14.35
N GLY A 272 13.85 15.61 -13.46
CA GLY A 272 12.58 15.77 -12.75
C GLY A 272 12.59 16.92 -11.73
N LEU A 273 11.40 17.37 -11.34
CA LEU A 273 11.26 18.40 -10.30
C LEU A 273 11.73 17.83 -8.95
N PRO A 274 12.62 18.54 -8.23
CA PRO A 274 13.11 18.08 -6.92
C PRO A 274 12.04 18.14 -5.83
N PHE A 275 10.97 18.91 -6.06
CA PHE A 275 9.88 19.10 -5.10
C PHE A 275 8.55 19.30 -5.82
N ILE A 276 7.51 18.58 -5.38
CA ILE A 276 6.15 18.74 -5.90
C ILE A 276 5.30 19.45 -4.83
N GLY A 277 5.06 20.76 -5.05
CA GLY A 277 4.43 21.63 -4.07
C GLY A 277 2.98 21.28 -3.72
N SER A 278 2.22 20.72 -4.66
CA SER A 278 0.80 20.36 -4.46
C SER A 278 0.58 19.24 -3.44
N VAL A 279 1.58 18.39 -3.24
CA VAL A 279 1.55 17.25 -2.31
C VAL A 279 2.72 17.27 -1.32
N GLN A 280 3.45 18.38 -1.26
CA GLN A 280 4.58 18.58 -0.34
C GLN A 280 5.61 17.44 -0.37
N ILE A 281 5.94 16.94 -1.58
CA ILE A 281 6.89 15.84 -1.76
C ILE A 281 8.24 16.35 -2.21
N GLU A 282 9.31 15.97 -1.51
CA GLU A 282 10.66 15.91 -2.09
C GLU A 282 10.78 14.63 -2.91
N THR A 283 11.00 14.76 -4.20
CA THR A 283 11.08 13.60 -5.11
C THR A 283 12.42 12.87 -5.03
N GLY A 284 13.43 13.47 -4.41
CA GLY A 284 14.81 13.00 -4.46
C GLY A 284 15.52 13.24 -5.80
N LEU A 285 14.84 13.88 -6.77
CA LEU A 285 15.42 14.16 -8.09
C LEU A 285 16.32 15.39 -8.03
N SER A 286 17.43 15.36 -8.77
CA SER A 286 18.40 16.46 -8.90
C SER A 286 19.13 16.36 -10.23
N MET A 287 19.50 17.49 -10.80
CA MET A 287 20.39 17.55 -11.98
C MET A 287 21.81 17.07 -11.66
N ASP A 288 22.20 17.12 -10.39
CA ASP A 288 23.49 16.68 -9.90
C ASP A 288 23.40 15.28 -9.28
N PRO A 289 24.47 14.48 -9.34
CA PRO A 289 24.52 13.20 -8.63
C PRO A 289 24.42 13.40 -7.12
N GLN A 290 23.80 12.46 -6.44
CA GLN A 290 23.69 12.47 -4.98
C GLN A 290 24.30 11.21 -4.40
N LEU A 291 25.16 11.38 -3.40
CA LEU A 291 25.82 10.29 -2.68
C LEU A 291 25.69 10.53 -1.17
N TYR A 292 25.30 9.50 -0.44
CA TYR A 292 25.13 9.53 1.00
C TYR A 292 25.85 8.38 1.67
N ASN A 293 26.53 8.67 2.78
CA ASN A 293 27.16 7.63 3.59
C ASN A 293 26.21 7.18 4.70
N MET A 294 25.66 5.99 4.57
CA MET A 294 24.60 5.45 5.43
C MET A 294 25.06 5.13 6.87
N ASP A 295 26.38 5.05 7.13
CA ASP A 295 26.89 4.86 8.49
C ASP A 295 26.73 6.12 9.35
N TYR A 296 26.77 7.29 8.71
CA TYR A 296 26.75 8.57 9.40
C TYR A 296 25.51 9.42 9.10
N ASP A 297 24.85 9.13 7.96
CA ASP A 297 23.72 9.90 7.46
C ASP A 297 22.61 9.00 6.93
N ILE A 298 21.98 8.24 7.81
CA ILE A 298 20.82 7.39 7.48
C ILE A 298 19.66 8.21 6.89
N GLY A 299 19.53 9.47 7.32
CA GLY A 299 18.51 10.40 6.84
C GLY A 299 18.81 11.03 5.48
N GLN A 300 19.98 10.75 4.87
CA GLN A 300 20.37 11.25 3.54
C GLN A 300 20.23 12.78 3.41
N ARG A 301 20.74 13.51 4.41
CA ARG A 301 20.63 14.97 4.53
C ARG A 301 21.81 15.73 3.94
N ALA A 302 22.98 15.08 3.89
CA ALA A 302 24.24 15.68 3.43
C ALA A 302 24.73 14.95 2.17
N ASN A 303 24.47 15.55 1.00
CA ASN A 303 25.04 15.05 -0.26
C ASN A 303 26.56 15.26 -0.26
N VAL A 304 27.32 14.17 -0.31
CA VAL A 304 28.78 14.15 -0.32
C VAL A 304 29.36 13.71 -1.68
N ALA A 305 28.57 13.78 -2.73
CA ALA A 305 28.99 13.33 -4.08
C ALA A 305 30.28 14.02 -4.56
N TRP A 306 30.46 15.29 -4.25
CA TRP A 306 31.63 16.08 -4.63
C TRP A 306 32.89 15.74 -3.84
N ASP A 307 32.74 15.16 -2.65
CA ASP A 307 33.87 14.77 -1.80
C ASP A 307 34.35 13.35 -2.12
N TYR A 308 33.53 12.56 -2.83
CA TYR A 308 33.77 11.14 -3.14
C TYR A 308 33.50 10.80 -4.59
N GLU A 309 34.09 11.56 -5.52
CA GLU A 309 33.86 11.40 -6.96
C GLU A 309 34.18 10.00 -7.50
N ASP A 310 35.18 9.32 -6.94
CA ASP A 310 35.51 7.95 -7.35
C ASP A 310 34.42 6.95 -7.00
N VAL A 311 33.77 7.13 -5.83
CA VAL A 311 32.63 6.33 -5.42
C VAL A 311 31.43 6.61 -6.32
N VAL A 312 31.18 7.88 -6.65
CA VAL A 312 30.10 8.27 -7.59
C VAL A 312 30.29 7.58 -8.93
N LYS A 313 31.49 7.60 -9.50
CA LYS A 313 31.80 6.96 -10.80
C LYS A 313 31.59 5.44 -10.74
N ASP A 314 32.06 4.76 -9.69
CA ASP A 314 31.88 3.31 -9.52
C ASP A 314 30.39 2.95 -9.38
N MET A 315 29.64 3.71 -8.60
CA MET A 315 28.21 3.50 -8.39
C MET A 315 27.39 3.77 -9.66
N GLU A 316 27.72 4.84 -10.40
CA GLU A 316 27.06 5.17 -11.68
C GLU A 316 27.34 4.07 -12.72
N GLN A 317 28.59 3.64 -12.86
CA GLN A 317 28.94 2.54 -13.76
C GLN A 317 28.13 1.28 -13.41
N ARG A 318 28.06 0.93 -12.14
CA ARG A 318 27.32 -0.24 -11.69
C ARG A 318 25.83 -0.13 -11.94
N LEU A 319 25.24 1.05 -11.73
CA LEU A 319 23.83 1.33 -12.06
C LEU A 319 23.58 1.11 -13.56
N GLN A 320 24.44 1.64 -14.42
CA GLN A 320 24.34 1.48 -15.88
C GLN A 320 24.49 0.02 -16.33
N GLU A 321 25.34 -0.75 -15.68
CA GLU A 321 25.47 -2.19 -15.93
C GLU A 321 24.17 -2.93 -15.55
N ILE A 322 23.59 -2.62 -14.38
CA ILE A 322 22.32 -3.21 -13.93
C ILE A 322 21.18 -2.85 -14.90
N MET A 323 21.09 -1.58 -15.33
CA MET A 323 20.05 -1.13 -16.25
C MET A 323 20.14 -1.76 -17.65
N LYS A 324 21.33 -2.19 -18.07
CA LYS A 324 21.56 -2.86 -19.36
C LYS A 324 21.45 -4.38 -19.28
N SER A 325 21.41 -4.92 -18.10
CA SER A 325 21.40 -6.36 -17.85
C SER A 325 19.96 -6.87 -17.70
N ASP A 326 19.69 -8.05 -18.26
CA ASP A 326 18.42 -8.76 -18.04
C ASP A 326 18.32 -9.35 -16.61
N ARG A 327 19.39 -9.27 -15.82
CA ARG A 327 19.48 -9.78 -14.45
C ARG A 327 20.32 -8.84 -13.59
N THR A 328 19.98 -8.75 -12.32
CA THR A 328 20.75 -8.02 -11.31
C THR A 328 21.89 -8.85 -10.69
N ARG A 329 21.96 -10.15 -10.98
CA ARG A 329 23.00 -11.09 -10.54
C ARG A 329 23.43 -11.97 -11.69
N GLU A 330 24.71 -12.37 -11.69
CA GLU A 330 25.26 -13.39 -12.60
C GLU A 330 24.70 -14.79 -12.31
#